data_3dd47a58b60089ac55f741ebe31c5aba
#
_entry.id   3dd47a58b60089ac55f741ebe31c5aba
#
_cell.length_a   1.000
_cell.length_b   1.000
_cell.length_c   1.000
_cell.angle_alpha   90.00
_cell.angle_beta   90.00
_cell.angle_gamma   90.00
#
_symmetry.space_group_name_H-M   'P 1'
#
loop_
_entity.id
_entity.type
_entity.pdbx_description
1 polymer ?
#
loop_
_entity_poly.entity_id
_entity_poly.type
_entity_poly.pdbx_seq_one_letter_code
_entity_poly.pdbx_strand_id
1 'polypeptide(L)'
;MKTKVFTLAALLCCASAMYAQESGYKFTTVASQKATPVKNQASTGTCWCFATTSFMESELLRMGKGEYDLSEMFIVRQKYLNQLEDNYYRGGNGNLGQGSLSHTWKNAFNQVGIVPEEVYHGINYNSEKHNHGEMVRYINALGNTAVKMKRRSPEYYKLINNLFDTYLGELPEKFTYKGKEYTPKSFAESLGLNMDDY
;
A
#
# COMPACT_ATOMS: atom_id res chain seq x y z
N MET A 1 59.25 10.38 17.79
CA MET A 1 59.02 8.96 17.55
C MET A 1 57.56 8.51 17.88
N LYS A 2 56.89 9.01 18.90
CA LYS A 2 55.54 8.56 19.30
C LYS A 2 54.46 8.88 18.28
N THR A 3 54.51 10.02 17.58
CA THR A 3 53.54 10.41 16.54
C THR A 3 53.58 9.54 15.27
N LYS A 4 54.73 9.07 14.85
CA LYS A 4 54.86 8.22 13.65
C LYS A 4 54.33 6.78 13.90
N VAL A 5 54.38 6.31 15.14
CA VAL A 5 53.84 4.99 15.51
C VAL A 5 52.32 5.01 15.52
N PHE A 6 51.69 6.13 15.99
CA PHE A 6 50.24 6.30 15.97
C PHE A 6 49.66 6.39 14.57
N THR A 7 50.37 7.06 13.65
CA THR A 7 49.92 7.18 12.25
C THR A 7 50.00 5.84 11.51
N LEU A 8 51.02 5.03 11.81
CA LEU A 8 51.19 3.72 11.19
C LEU A 8 50.14 2.71 11.73
N ALA A 9 49.81 2.77 13.03
CA ALA A 9 48.75 1.95 13.62
C ALA A 9 47.35 2.31 13.10
N ALA A 10 47.04 3.60 12.90
CA ALA A 10 45.78 4.05 12.28
C ALA A 10 45.66 3.61 10.82
N LEU A 11 46.74 3.63 10.03
CA LEU A 11 46.74 3.14 8.66
C LEU A 11 46.53 1.61 8.58
N LEU A 12 47.11 0.84 9.52
CA LEU A 12 46.87 -0.63 9.58
C LEU A 12 45.44 -0.96 9.97
N CYS A 13 44.80 -0.21 10.88
CA CYS A 13 43.38 -0.41 11.23
C CYS A 13 42.44 -0.05 10.06
N CYS A 14 42.75 0.94 9.26
CA CYS A 14 41.95 1.27 8.07
C CYS A 14 42.11 0.24 6.94
N ALA A 15 43.26 -0.40 6.83
CA ALA A 15 43.50 -1.43 5.82
C ALA A 15 42.75 -2.77 6.16
N SER A 16 42.54 -3.06 7.42
CA SER A 16 41.79 -4.26 7.83
C SER A 16 40.26 -4.11 7.68
N ALA A 17 39.76 -2.88 7.56
CA ALA A 17 38.32 -2.63 7.34
C ALA A 17 37.89 -2.77 5.86
N MET A 18 38.80 -2.95 4.94
CA MET A 18 38.51 -3.07 3.50
C MET A 18 38.42 -4.52 2.99
N TYR A 19 38.59 -5.53 3.85
CA TYR A 19 38.22 -6.87 3.50
C TYR A 19 36.71 -7.02 3.75
N ALA A 20 35.90 -6.64 2.76
CA ALA A 20 34.54 -7.12 2.67
C ALA A 20 34.63 -8.65 2.70
N GLN A 21 34.12 -9.26 3.77
CA GLN A 21 34.09 -10.69 3.94
C GLN A 21 33.31 -11.24 2.75
N GLU A 22 34.01 -11.89 1.79
CA GLU A 22 33.32 -12.64 0.75
C GLU A 22 32.41 -13.61 1.47
N SER A 23 31.11 -13.44 1.33
CA SER A 23 30.15 -14.41 1.86
C SER A 23 30.53 -15.77 1.27
N GLY A 24 30.77 -16.78 2.09
CA GLY A 24 31.17 -18.11 1.62
C GLY A 24 30.11 -18.79 0.72
N TYR A 25 28.99 -18.11 0.47
CA TYR A 25 27.91 -18.55 -0.39
C TYR A 25 28.00 -17.91 -1.77
N LYS A 26 28.06 -18.74 -2.81
CA LYS A 26 27.94 -18.31 -4.21
C LYS A 26 26.50 -18.53 -4.66
N PHE A 27 25.82 -17.43 -5.00
CA PHE A 27 24.45 -17.49 -5.50
C PHE A 27 24.48 -17.44 -7.04
N THR A 28 23.69 -18.31 -7.66
CA THR A 28 23.45 -18.30 -9.10
C THR A 28 22.01 -17.91 -9.33
N THR A 29 21.78 -16.90 -10.16
CA THR A 29 20.42 -16.49 -10.54
C THR A 29 19.81 -17.59 -11.41
N VAL A 30 18.81 -18.27 -10.89
CA VAL A 30 18.07 -19.32 -11.60
C VAL A 30 16.98 -18.72 -12.47
N ALA A 31 16.27 -17.71 -11.96
CA ALA A 31 15.26 -16.97 -12.69
C ALA A 31 15.21 -15.51 -12.19
N SER A 32 14.92 -14.58 -13.09
CA SER A 32 14.71 -13.17 -12.75
C SER A 32 13.49 -12.67 -13.52
N GLN A 33 12.51 -12.18 -12.79
CA GLN A 33 11.31 -11.56 -13.36
C GLN A 33 11.42 -10.03 -13.29
N LYS A 34 10.87 -9.35 -14.28
CA LYS A 34 10.78 -7.89 -14.26
C LYS A 34 9.79 -7.46 -13.18
N ALA A 35 10.14 -6.39 -12.49
CA ALA A 35 9.28 -5.75 -11.49
C ALA A 35 9.24 -4.25 -11.74
N THR A 36 8.17 -3.60 -11.29
CA THR A 36 8.05 -2.14 -11.22
C THR A 36 8.97 -1.57 -10.14
N PRO A 37 9.29 -0.26 -10.17
CA PRO A 37 10.09 0.37 -9.13
C PRO A 37 9.51 0.19 -7.73
N VAL A 38 10.41 0.09 -6.74
CA VAL A 38 10.00 -0.03 -5.33
C VAL A 38 9.35 1.27 -4.87
N LYS A 39 8.18 1.17 -4.25
CA LYS A 39 7.40 2.28 -3.68
C LYS A 39 7.56 2.36 -2.17
N ASN A 40 7.42 3.56 -1.62
CA ASN A 40 7.61 3.82 -0.20
C ASN A 40 6.27 4.00 0.52
N GLN A 41 5.88 3.06 1.38
CA GLN A 41 4.68 3.17 2.20
C GLN A 41 4.76 4.26 3.28
N ALA A 42 5.94 4.79 3.55
CA ALA A 42 6.23 5.79 4.58
C ALA A 42 5.67 5.41 5.97
N SER A 43 4.96 6.32 6.66
CA SER A 43 4.44 6.11 8.03
C SER A 43 3.07 5.44 8.03
N THR A 44 2.97 4.28 7.39
CA THR A 44 1.75 3.46 7.37
C THR A 44 2.05 1.99 7.61
N GLY A 45 1.06 1.24 8.10
CA GLY A 45 1.12 -0.22 8.22
C GLY A 45 0.53 -0.92 6.99
N THR A 46 0.76 -0.39 5.78
CA THR A 46 0.15 -0.86 4.52
C THR A 46 1.10 -1.69 3.65
N CYS A 47 2.20 -2.23 4.21
CA CYS A 47 3.17 -3.05 3.49
C CYS A 47 2.54 -4.21 2.70
N TRP A 48 1.48 -4.81 3.23
CA TRP A 48 0.71 -5.86 2.57
C TRP A 48 0.12 -5.38 1.22
N CYS A 49 -0.35 -4.13 1.15
CA CYS A 49 -0.92 -3.55 -0.05
C CYS A 49 0.19 -3.24 -1.07
N PHE A 50 1.24 -2.57 -0.65
CA PHE A 50 2.39 -2.26 -1.52
C PHE A 50 3.02 -3.52 -2.11
N ALA A 51 3.22 -4.57 -1.29
CA ALA A 51 3.77 -5.84 -1.75
C ALA A 51 2.84 -6.54 -2.76
N THR A 52 1.53 -6.57 -2.48
CA THR A 52 0.56 -7.21 -3.39
C THR A 52 0.39 -6.40 -4.67
N THR A 53 0.36 -5.06 -4.61
CA THR A 53 0.29 -4.21 -5.80
C THR A 53 1.52 -4.43 -6.69
N SER A 54 2.72 -4.42 -6.12
CA SER A 54 3.96 -4.70 -6.86
C SER A 54 3.96 -6.08 -7.51
N PHE A 55 3.41 -7.10 -6.83
CA PHE A 55 3.22 -8.42 -7.42
C PHE A 55 2.25 -8.37 -8.60
N MET A 56 1.10 -7.72 -8.50
CA MET A 56 0.11 -7.60 -9.58
C MET A 56 0.65 -6.79 -10.77
N GLU A 57 1.42 -5.74 -10.53
CA GLU A 57 2.12 -4.98 -11.56
C GLU A 57 3.15 -5.84 -12.29
N SER A 58 3.88 -6.69 -11.56
CA SER A 58 4.83 -7.65 -12.14
C SER A 58 4.11 -8.71 -12.98
N GLU A 59 2.93 -9.15 -12.58
CA GLU A 59 2.09 -10.07 -13.36
C GLU A 59 1.61 -9.41 -14.67
N LEU A 60 1.24 -8.15 -14.65
CA LEU A 60 0.90 -7.40 -15.86
C LEU A 60 2.08 -7.32 -16.83
N LEU A 61 3.30 -7.10 -16.32
CA LEU A 61 4.53 -7.18 -17.12
C LEU A 61 4.73 -8.58 -17.71
N ARG A 62 4.58 -9.63 -16.88
CA ARG A 62 4.71 -11.03 -17.32
C ARG A 62 3.69 -11.40 -18.40
N MET A 63 2.45 -10.89 -18.28
CA MET A 63 1.36 -11.09 -19.24
C MET A 63 1.54 -10.27 -20.54
N GLY A 64 2.58 -9.43 -20.64
CA GLY A 64 2.81 -8.56 -21.80
C GLY A 64 1.82 -7.39 -21.90
N LYS A 65 1.13 -7.05 -20.82
CA LYS A 65 0.17 -5.91 -20.77
C LYS A 65 0.86 -4.55 -20.72
N GLY A 66 2.16 -4.53 -20.38
CA GLY A 66 2.95 -3.33 -20.20
C GLY A 66 3.12 -2.95 -18.73
N GLU A 67 3.75 -1.80 -18.53
CA GLU A 67 4.02 -1.26 -17.19
C GLU A 67 2.83 -0.42 -16.72
N TYR A 68 2.38 -0.71 -15.51
CA TYR A 68 1.34 0.02 -14.80
C TYR A 68 1.85 0.42 -13.43
N ASP A 69 1.40 1.56 -12.96
CA ASP A 69 1.55 2.08 -11.61
C ASP A 69 0.15 2.18 -11.00
N LEU A 70 -0.19 1.23 -10.12
CA LEU A 70 -1.54 1.06 -9.56
C LEU A 70 -1.62 1.68 -8.16
N SER A 71 -2.75 2.33 -7.86
CA SER A 71 -2.95 2.99 -6.57
C SER A 71 -3.15 2.00 -5.42
N GLU A 72 -2.19 1.95 -4.51
CA GLU A 72 -2.32 1.23 -3.25
C GLU A 72 -3.41 1.82 -2.36
N MET A 73 -3.50 3.15 -2.34
CA MET A 73 -4.41 3.85 -1.43
C MET A 73 -5.88 3.69 -1.83
N PHE A 74 -6.17 3.44 -3.09
CA PHE A 74 -7.51 3.09 -3.55
C PHE A 74 -7.98 1.77 -2.90
N ILE A 75 -7.13 0.78 -2.86
CA ILE A 75 -7.37 -0.52 -2.20
C ILE A 75 -7.41 -0.37 -0.67
N VAL A 76 -6.49 0.40 -0.09
CA VAL A 76 -6.41 0.65 1.35
C VAL A 76 -7.67 1.32 1.87
N ARG A 77 -8.21 2.29 1.14
CA ARG A 77 -9.49 2.95 1.50
C ARG A 77 -10.64 1.93 1.57
N GLN A 78 -10.77 1.07 0.57
CA GLN A 78 -11.82 0.03 0.57
C GLN A 78 -11.64 -0.96 1.73
N LYS A 79 -10.40 -1.32 2.02
CA LYS A 79 -10.11 -2.18 3.19
C LYS A 79 -10.57 -1.55 4.49
N TYR A 80 -10.34 -0.26 4.72
CA TYR A 80 -10.81 0.41 5.93
C TYR A 80 -12.34 0.41 6.03
N LEU A 81 -13.05 0.64 4.92
CA LEU A 81 -14.52 0.53 4.89
C LEU A 81 -14.99 -0.87 5.27
N ASN A 82 -14.40 -1.90 4.68
CA ASN A 82 -14.73 -3.29 4.97
C ASN A 82 -14.46 -3.66 6.45
N GLN A 83 -13.38 -3.14 7.03
CA GLN A 83 -13.05 -3.38 8.44
C GLN A 83 -14.03 -2.68 9.40
N LEU A 84 -14.49 -1.48 9.08
CA LEU A 84 -15.51 -0.79 9.88
C LEU A 84 -16.82 -1.60 9.89
N GLU A 85 -17.16 -2.19 8.76
CA GLU A 85 -18.32 -3.04 8.63
C GLU A 85 -18.18 -4.35 9.42
N ASP A 86 -17.07 -5.07 9.26
CA ASP A 86 -16.73 -6.28 10.00
C ASP A 86 -16.72 -6.02 11.52
N ASN A 87 -16.08 -4.93 11.96
CA ASN A 87 -16.03 -4.54 13.37
C ASN A 87 -17.44 -4.31 13.96
N TYR A 88 -18.34 -3.69 13.19
CA TYR A 88 -19.72 -3.48 13.64
C TYR A 88 -20.46 -4.80 13.79
N TYR A 89 -20.41 -5.69 12.81
CA TYR A 89 -21.08 -6.99 12.87
C TYR A 89 -20.50 -7.92 13.94
N ARG A 90 -19.22 -7.77 14.28
CA ARG A 90 -18.57 -8.49 15.38
C ARG A 90 -18.75 -7.83 16.75
N GLY A 91 -19.60 -6.81 16.86
CA GLY A 91 -19.85 -6.12 18.12
C GLY A 91 -18.62 -5.45 18.73
N GLY A 92 -17.69 -4.98 17.89
CA GLY A 92 -16.47 -4.31 18.30
C GLY A 92 -15.22 -5.22 18.40
N ASN A 93 -15.34 -6.49 18.04
CA ASN A 93 -14.25 -7.47 18.07
C ASN A 93 -13.56 -7.62 16.69
N GLY A 94 -13.81 -6.71 15.76
CA GLY A 94 -13.10 -6.63 14.49
C GLY A 94 -11.74 -5.95 14.62
N ASN A 95 -10.89 -6.13 13.60
CA ASN A 95 -9.59 -5.46 13.53
C ASN A 95 -9.70 -4.14 12.77
N LEU A 96 -9.56 -3.00 13.45
CA LEU A 96 -9.52 -1.67 12.85
C LEU A 96 -8.08 -1.14 12.61
N GLY A 97 -7.10 -2.03 12.59
CA GLY A 97 -5.69 -1.70 12.35
C GLY A 97 -5.35 -1.45 10.88
N GLN A 98 -4.13 -1.02 10.62
CA GLN A 98 -3.63 -0.75 9.26
C GLN A 98 -3.22 -2.01 8.51
N GLY A 99 -2.75 -3.03 9.23
CA GLY A 99 -2.26 -4.28 8.67
C GLY A 99 -3.36 -5.12 8.00
N SER A 100 -2.96 -5.92 7.03
CA SER A 100 -3.80 -6.93 6.37
C SER A 100 -2.92 -7.93 5.60
N LEU A 101 -3.51 -8.69 4.67
CA LEU A 101 -2.85 -9.68 3.83
C LEU A 101 -3.29 -9.55 2.37
N SER A 102 -2.65 -10.28 1.46
CA SER A 102 -2.90 -10.23 0.01
C SER A 102 -4.35 -10.50 -0.39
N HIS A 103 -5.04 -11.43 0.29
CA HIS A 103 -6.45 -11.70 0.00
C HIS A 103 -7.36 -10.47 0.17
N THR A 104 -7.00 -9.53 1.03
CA THR A 104 -7.74 -8.27 1.20
C THR A 104 -7.62 -7.39 -0.04
N TRP A 105 -6.45 -7.37 -0.67
CA TRP A 105 -6.24 -6.67 -1.94
C TRP A 105 -7.15 -7.26 -3.03
N LYS A 106 -7.12 -8.59 -3.18
CA LYS A 106 -7.98 -9.34 -4.11
C LYS A 106 -9.46 -9.02 -3.90
N ASN A 107 -9.94 -9.06 -2.64
CA ASN A 107 -11.32 -8.77 -2.31
C ASN A 107 -11.71 -7.33 -2.64
N ALA A 108 -10.87 -6.34 -2.31
CA ALA A 108 -11.11 -4.95 -2.63
C ALA A 108 -11.13 -4.71 -4.16
N PHE A 109 -10.16 -5.27 -4.89
CA PHE A 109 -10.12 -5.22 -6.35
C PHE A 109 -11.42 -5.77 -6.97
N ASN A 110 -11.90 -6.92 -6.50
CA ASN A 110 -13.16 -7.51 -6.97
C ASN A 110 -14.38 -6.65 -6.60
N GLN A 111 -14.35 -5.95 -5.46
CA GLN A 111 -15.45 -5.10 -5.02
C GLN A 111 -15.55 -3.77 -5.77
N VAL A 112 -14.42 -3.07 -5.92
CA VAL A 112 -14.41 -1.68 -6.39
C VAL A 112 -13.54 -1.44 -7.64
N GLY A 113 -12.79 -2.43 -8.09
CA GLY A 113 -11.80 -2.26 -9.17
C GLY A 113 -10.50 -1.67 -8.68
N ILE A 114 -9.82 -0.94 -9.56
CA ILE A 114 -8.53 -0.28 -9.30
C ILE A 114 -8.42 0.98 -10.17
N VAL A 115 -7.55 1.88 -9.80
CA VAL A 115 -7.17 3.06 -10.60
C VAL A 115 -5.65 3.19 -10.68
N PRO A 116 -5.10 3.91 -11.67
CA PRO A 116 -3.68 4.28 -11.69
C PRO A 116 -3.31 5.18 -10.51
N GLU A 117 -2.06 5.10 -10.05
CA GLU A 117 -1.53 5.95 -8.98
C GLU A 117 -1.64 7.45 -9.32
N GLU A 118 -1.39 7.84 -10.57
CA GLU A 118 -1.53 9.24 -11.02
C GLU A 118 -2.97 9.79 -10.92
N VAL A 119 -3.96 8.91 -10.82
CA VAL A 119 -5.38 9.28 -10.67
C VAL A 119 -5.77 9.41 -9.20
N TYR A 120 -5.17 8.62 -8.33
CA TYR A 120 -5.49 8.61 -6.90
C TYR A 120 -4.27 8.27 -6.04
N HIS A 121 -3.54 9.30 -5.63
CA HIS A 121 -2.36 9.14 -4.76
C HIS A 121 -2.71 8.83 -3.30
N GLY A 122 -3.93 9.11 -2.86
CA GLY A 122 -4.34 8.90 -1.48
C GLY A 122 -3.61 9.76 -0.46
N ILE A 123 -3.23 10.97 -0.83
CA ILE A 123 -2.70 12.00 0.06
C ILE A 123 -3.47 13.30 -0.21
N ASN A 124 -4.28 13.73 0.75
CA ASN A 124 -5.05 14.97 0.69
C ASN A 124 -4.85 15.82 1.96
N TYR A 125 -3.63 15.87 2.45
CA TYR A 125 -3.18 16.67 3.59
C TYR A 125 -1.79 17.22 3.30
N ASN A 126 -1.34 18.19 4.07
CA ASN A 126 -0.08 18.91 3.84
C ASN A 126 1.14 18.00 4.11
N SER A 127 1.37 17.02 3.24
CA SER A 127 2.49 16.09 3.25
C SER A 127 2.73 15.49 1.87
N GLU A 128 3.98 15.19 1.55
CA GLU A 128 4.35 14.41 0.36
C GLU A 128 4.47 12.90 0.66
N LYS A 129 4.24 12.49 1.91
CA LYS A 129 4.41 11.11 2.36
C LYS A 129 3.18 10.63 3.09
N HIS A 130 2.82 9.38 2.89
CA HIS A 130 1.72 8.74 3.59
C HIS A 130 1.94 8.73 5.11
N ASN A 131 0.91 9.12 5.85
CA ASN A 131 0.84 9.01 7.31
C ASN A 131 -0.60 8.77 7.74
N HIS A 132 -0.91 7.55 8.16
CA HIS A 132 -2.26 7.16 8.55
C HIS A 132 -2.49 7.19 10.06
N GLY A 133 -1.51 7.63 10.83
CA GLY A 133 -1.57 7.58 12.30
C GLY A 133 -2.77 8.31 12.89
N GLU A 134 -3.06 9.52 12.43
CA GLU A 134 -4.19 10.32 12.90
C GLU A 134 -5.52 9.78 12.33
N MET A 135 -5.60 9.56 11.03
CA MET A 135 -6.80 9.04 10.37
C MET A 135 -7.31 7.75 11.02
N VAL A 136 -6.41 6.82 11.33
CA VAL A 136 -6.78 5.53 11.95
C VAL A 136 -7.33 5.72 13.36
N ARG A 137 -6.90 6.73 14.12
CA ARG A 137 -7.50 7.05 15.42
C ARG A 137 -8.96 7.50 15.28
N TYR A 138 -9.26 8.33 14.28
CA TYR A 138 -10.63 8.74 13.97
C TYR A 138 -11.48 7.58 13.46
N ILE A 139 -10.95 6.71 12.59
CA ILE A 139 -11.63 5.49 12.14
C ILE A 139 -12.03 4.63 13.35
N ASN A 140 -11.10 4.40 14.29
CA ASN A 140 -11.36 3.63 15.50
C ASN A 140 -12.44 4.29 16.38
N ALA A 141 -12.37 5.60 16.58
CA ALA A 141 -13.33 6.33 17.39
C ALA A 141 -14.75 6.24 16.79
N LEU A 142 -14.89 6.47 15.50
CA LEU A 142 -16.19 6.40 14.80
C LEU A 142 -16.73 4.96 14.76
N GLY A 143 -15.89 3.98 14.43
CA GLY A 143 -16.26 2.58 14.41
C GLY A 143 -16.76 2.07 15.77
N ASN A 144 -16.00 2.36 16.83
CA ASN A 144 -16.37 1.98 18.19
C ASN A 144 -17.64 2.71 18.69
N THR A 145 -17.83 3.95 18.26
CA THR A 145 -19.07 4.69 18.59
C THR A 145 -20.29 4.04 17.94
N ALA A 146 -20.20 3.67 16.66
CA ALA A 146 -21.28 2.98 15.96
C ALA A 146 -21.67 1.66 16.65
N VAL A 147 -20.67 0.89 17.10
CA VAL A 147 -20.89 -0.36 17.86
C VAL A 147 -21.64 -0.08 19.18
N LYS A 148 -21.18 0.91 19.98
CA LYS A 148 -21.83 1.29 21.24
C LYS A 148 -23.25 1.77 21.04
N MET A 149 -23.52 2.52 19.99
CA MET A 149 -24.86 3.00 19.61
C MET A 149 -25.74 1.90 19.00
N LYS A 150 -25.18 0.74 18.66
CA LYS A 150 -25.86 -0.34 17.92
C LYS A 150 -26.57 0.16 16.66
N ARG A 151 -26.02 1.17 16.02
CA ARG A 151 -26.62 1.85 14.88
C ARG A 151 -25.55 2.41 13.94
N ARG A 152 -25.80 2.24 12.64
CA ARG A 152 -25.10 2.93 11.54
C ARG A 152 -26.15 3.69 10.75
N SER A 153 -26.24 4.99 10.96
CA SER A 153 -27.16 5.88 10.26
C SER A 153 -26.56 6.35 8.93
N PRO A 154 -27.35 6.94 8.03
CA PRO A 154 -26.82 7.61 6.84
C PRO A 154 -25.75 8.66 7.17
N GLU A 155 -25.89 9.39 8.28
CA GLU A 155 -24.92 10.38 8.75
C GLU A 155 -23.60 9.73 9.15
N TYR A 156 -23.62 8.53 9.75
CA TYR A 156 -22.41 7.77 10.04
C TYR A 156 -21.62 7.48 8.77
N TYR A 157 -22.28 6.98 7.72
CA TYR A 157 -21.60 6.69 6.45
C TYR A 157 -21.07 7.96 5.79
N LYS A 158 -21.79 9.08 5.87
CA LYS A 158 -21.34 10.37 5.39
C LYS A 158 -20.09 10.85 6.15
N LEU A 159 -20.07 10.72 7.47
CA LEU A 159 -18.91 11.08 8.30
C LEU A 159 -17.68 10.24 7.95
N ILE A 160 -17.86 8.92 7.76
CA ILE A 160 -16.75 8.02 7.38
C ILE A 160 -16.21 8.37 5.99
N ASN A 161 -17.07 8.63 5.00
CA ASN A 161 -16.62 9.01 3.67
C ASN A 161 -15.91 10.36 3.69
N ASN A 162 -16.46 11.36 4.38
CA ASN A 162 -15.82 12.67 4.52
C ASN A 162 -14.45 12.58 5.24
N LEU A 163 -14.31 11.68 6.21
CA LEU A 163 -13.02 11.42 6.85
C LEU A 163 -12.01 10.89 5.82
N PHE A 164 -12.39 9.91 5.02
CA PHE A 164 -11.50 9.39 3.99
C PHE A 164 -11.20 10.44 2.90
N ASP A 165 -12.19 11.22 2.48
CA ASP A 165 -11.98 12.29 1.50
C ASP A 165 -11.01 13.33 2.02
N THR A 166 -11.09 13.66 3.32
CA THR A 166 -10.18 14.60 3.99
C THR A 166 -8.72 14.12 3.97
N TYR A 167 -8.49 12.82 4.21
CA TYR A 167 -7.13 12.28 4.31
C TYR A 167 -6.61 11.68 3.01
N LEU A 168 -7.46 11.01 2.24
CA LEU A 168 -7.04 10.23 1.07
C LEU A 168 -7.49 10.87 -0.26
N GLY A 169 -8.35 11.88 -0.21
CA GLY A 169 -8.97 12.48 -1.39
C GLY A 169 -10.25 11.79 -1.82
N GLU A 170 -11.03 12.48 -2.65
CA GLU A 170 -12.28 11.95 -3.20
C GLU A 170 -12.01 10.82 -4.20
N LEU A 171 -12.85 9.79 -4.17
CA LEU A 171 -12.73 8.68 -5.12
C LEU A 171 -13.18 9.11 -6.51
N PRO A 172 -12.38 8.82 -7.56
CA PRO A 172 -12.80 9.09 -8.93
C PRO A 172 -13.92 8.14 -9.34
N GLU A 173 -15.07 8.69 -9.75
CA GLU A 173 -16.12 7.89 -10.40
C GLU A 173 -15.73 7.52 -11.83
N LYS A 174 -15.10 8.47 -12.54
CA LYS A 174 -14.56 8.33 -13.88
C LYS A 174 -13.23 9.06 -14.00
N PHE A 175 -12.36 8.58 -14.86
CA PHE A 175 -11.06 9.19 -15.12
C PHE A 175 -10.58 8.88 -16.55
N THR A 176 -9.68 9.71 -17.05
CA THR A 176 -9.00 9.45 -18.33
C THR A 176 -7.60 8.93 -18.06
N TYR A 177 -7.25 7.80 -18.66
CA TYR A 177 -5.91 7.22 -18.60
C TYR A 177 -5.47 6.80 -20.00
N LYS A 178 -4.29 7.25 -20.42
CA LYS A 178 -3.73 6.99 -21.76
C LYS A 178 -4.74 7.30 -22.88
N GLY A 179 -5.50 8.41 -22.74
CA GLY A 179 -6.44 8.91 -23.75
C GLY A 179 -7.79 8.19 -23.81
N LYS A 180 -8.08 7.27 -22.89
CA LYS A 180 -9.35 6.56 -22.80
C LYS A 180 -10.04 6.83 -21.46
N GLU A 181 -11.37 7.00 -21.47
CA GLU A 181 -12.18 7.14 -20.26
C GLU A 181 -12.46 5.76 -19.63
N TYR A 182 -12.36 5.72 -18.31
CA TYR A 182 -12.61 4.53 -17.50
C TYR A 182 -13.39 4.88 -16.23
N THR A 183 -14.10 3.89 -15.71
CA THR A 183 -14.44 3.78 -14.30
C THR A 183 -13.41 2.87 -13.62
N PRO A 184 -13.27 2.86 -12.27
CA PRO A 184 -12.37 1.93 -11.59
C PRO A 184 -12.59 0.46 -11.98
N LYS A 185 -13.86 0.07 -12.16
CA LYS A 185 -14.22 -1.29 -12.60
C LYS A 185 -13.79 -1.58 -14.04
N SER A 186 -14.12 -0.71 -14.98
CA SER A 186 -13.77 -0.92 -16.39
C SER A 186 -12.26 -0.87 -16.63
N PHE A 187 -11.53 -0.12 -15.80
CA PHE A 187 -10.07 -0.13 -15.83
C PHE A 187 -9.53 -1.49 -15.33
N ALA A 188 -10.02 -1.98 -14.19
CA ALA A 188 -9.66 -3.29 -13.66
C ALA A 188 -9.91 -4.41 -14.69
N GLU A 189 -11.07 -4.42 -15.35
CA GLU A 189 -11.40 -5.36 -16.42
C GLU A 189 -10.42 -5.28 -17.59
N SER A 190 -10.00 -4.06 -17.98
CA SER A 190 -9.06 -3.87 -19.10
C SER A 190 -7.66 -4.43 -18.83
N LEU A 191 -7.27 -4.58 -17.56
CA LEU A 191 -6.00 -5.20 -17.16
C LEU A 191 -5.99 -6.70 -17.46
N GLY A 192 -7.14 -7.36 -17.44
CA GLY A 192 -7.27 -8.79 -17.71
C GLY A 192 -6.71 -9.68 -16.59
N LEU A 193 -6.59 -9.14 -15.36
CA LEU A 193 -6.23 -9.91 -14.17
C LEU A 193 -7.44 -10.73 -13.71
N ASN A 194 -7.29 -12.04 -13.68
CA ASN A 194 -8.28 -12.94 -13.09
C ASN A 194 -7.89 -13.23 -11.65
N MET A 195 -8.66 -12.72 -10.68
CA MET A 195 -8.34 -12.86 -9.26
C MET A 195 -8.47 -14.30 -8.73
N ASP A 196 -9.04 -15.20 -9.50
CA ASP A 196 -9.13 -16.62 -9.11
C ASP A 196 -7.81 -17.38 -9.38
N ASP A 197 -6.89 -16.77 -10.11
CA ASP A 197 -5.58 -17.33 -10.40
C ASP A 197 -4.54 -17.02 -9.28
N TYR A 198 -4.91 -16.21 -8.26
CA TYR A 198 -4.01 -15.71 -7.21
C TYR A 198 -4.47 -15.98 -5.78
#